data_3fc4f05da5327869759a41c219939d9e
#
_entry.id   3fc4f05da5327869759a41c219939d9e
#
_cell.length_a   1.000
_cell.length_b   1.000
_cell.length_c   1.000
_cell.angle_alpha   90.00
_cell.angle_beta   90.00
_cell.angle_gamma   90.00
#
_symmetry.space_group_name_H-M   'P 1'
#
loop_
_entity.id
_entity.type
_entity.pdbx_description
1 polymer ?
#
loop_
_entity_poly.entity_id
_entity_poly.type
_entity_poly.pdbx_seq_one_letter_code
_entity_poly.pdbx_strand_id
1 'polypeptide(L)'
;MRKQHVFRKISCQKRTLSIGISLALAALSGSAYAGCTYEVQNDWGAGFVASVTVTNDTSASVSAWNTGWEFTKGAQITNIWGAVLSGNNPYTATNVDYNGNLQPGSSATFGFQATGASETPTLTGSLCNGGGDTGGGDTGGGDTGGGDTGGGDTGGGDTGGGNTDGNQVVFRVNDDGRITKDDVVKPLRCGSWFGLEGRHELPNDSANPNGAPMELYVGNTFWANNSQGTGRTIQQTMDEIKAKGINLIRLPIAPQTLDPNDPQGQPRVFKNHQSVRATNARQALEDFIKLADQNGLDILLDIHSCSNYLGWRAGRLDATPPYTDATRDNYIYKREDYSCGTNVGDGVTVQEYNEQKWLDDLRQLARFADDLKVNNILGIDIFNEPWDYTWTEWKTLAEHAYQAINEENKNVLIWVEGIGSVKSDGTQNPHGNEETNPNWGENFFSMATSPLDIPKDRLVISPHAYGPSVSVQKQFLDPAQPECNGLSEDAAAKAKCNIVINPTLLKQGWEEHFGYLKDQGYAVVLGEFGGHYDWPRSGAIRIQDMWGFLPKSDYDQKWQNALVDYMSDKNIEGCYWSINPESDDTGGLYTHAYDPRTNTSGWGTWTGFATEKWDMLQRLWDANAVTAK
;
A
#
# COMPACT_ATOMS: atom_id res chain seq x y z
N MET A 1 -10.04 46.98 -48.87
CA MET A 1 -8.66 46.99 -49.36
C MET A 1 -7.96 45.74 -48.82
N ARG A 2 -7.69 44.79 -49.71
CA ARG A 2 -6.99 43.53 -49.41
C ARG A 2 -5.49 43.84 -49.29
N LYS A 3 -4.84 43.25 -48.26
CA LYS A 3 -3.37 43.02 -48.29
C LYS A 3 -3.12 41.54 -48.03
N GLN A 4 -2.63 40.90 -49.09
CA GLN A 4 -2.04 39.58 -49.08
C GLN A 4 -0.65 39.64 -48.41
N HIS A 5 -0.32 38.70 -47.56
CA HIS A 5 1.07 38.42 -47.19
C HIS A 5 1.48 37.05 -47.71
N VAL A 6 2.57 37.11 -48.44
CA VAL A 6 3.21 36.03 -49.17
C VAL A 6 3.99 35.12 -48.21
N PHE A 7 3.75 33.82 -48.28
CA PHE A 7 4.58 32.80 -47.61
C PHE A 7 5.85 32.55 -48.45
N ARG A 8 7.02 32.80 -47.88
CA ARG A 8 8.29 32.27 -48.39
C ARG A 8 8.58 30.92 -47.76
N LYS A 9 8.61 29.87 -48.60
CA LYS A 9 9.17 28.55 -48.23
C LYS A 9 10.69 28.66 -48.16
N ILE A 10 11.27 28.31 -47.00
CA ILE A 10 12.68 28.07 -46.88
C ILE A 10 12.86 26.55 -46.85
N SER A 11 13.53 26.04 -47.87
CA SER A 11 13.97 24.65 -48.00
C SER A 11 15.23 24.48 -47.14
N CYS A 12 15.18 23.57 -46.13
CA CYS A 12 16.33 23.16 -45.37
C CYS A 12 16.75 21.75 -45.79
N GLN A 13 17.89 21.65 -46.48
CA GLN A 13 18.52 20.40 -46.87
C GLN A 13 19.01 19.66 -45.63
N LYS A 14 18.57 18.40 -45.47
CA LYS A 14 19.13 17.47 -44.49
C LYS A 14 20.52 17.04 -44.91
N ARG A 15 21.54 17.43 -44.16
CA ARG A 15 22.85 16.76 -44.17
C ARG A 15 22.83 15.70 -43.07
N THR A 16 22.87 14.47 -43.47
CA THR A 16 23.06 13.31 -42.60
C THR A 16 24.54 13.27 -42.18
N LEU A 17 24.80 13.51 -40.90
CA LEU A 17 26.12 13.26 -40.32
C LEU A 17 25.99 11.99 -39.46
N SER A 18 26.52 10.90 -39.98
CA SER A 18 26.61 9.63 -39.24
C SER A 18 27.80 9.75 -38.26
N ILE A 19 27.51 9.96 -36.99
CA ILE A 19 28.48 9.80 -35.92
C ILE A 19 28.21 8.41 -35.33
N GLY A 20 29.11 7.47 -35.63
CA GLY A 20 29.16 6.18 -34.98
C GLY A 20 29.59 6.36 -33.51
N ILE A 21 28.66 6.24 -32.59
CA ILE A 21 29.00 6.09 -31.19
C ILE A 21 29.09 4.56 -30.93
N SER A 22 30.35 4.10 -30.80
CA SER A 22 30.61 2.78 -30.26
C SER A 22 30.26 2.79 -28.78
N LEU A 23 29.08 2.20 -28.43
CA LEU A 23 28.80 1.86 -27.04
C LEU A 23 29.75 0.74 -26.64
N ALA A 24 30.76 1.04 -25.86
CA ALA A 24 31.46 0.05 -25.08
C ALA A 24 30.53 -0.36 -23.93
N LEU A 25 29.86 -1.52 -24.08
CA LEU A 25 29.28 -2.22 -22.95
C LEU A 25 30.44 -2.63 -22.04
N ALA A 26 30.66 -1.89 -20.97
CA ALA A 26 31.42 -2.40 -19.85
C ALA A 26 30.53 -3.45 -19.17
N ALA A 27 30.78 -4.72 -19.49
CA ALA A 27 30.27 -5.83 -18.73
C ALA A 27 30.86 -5.70 -17.31
N LEU A 28 30.05 -5.30 -16.34
CA LEU A 28 30.35 -5.43 -14.93
C LEU A 28 30.36 -6.95 -14.63
N SER A 29 31.55 -7.53 -14.61
CA SER A 29 31.77 -8.91 -14.21
C SER A 29 31.66 -9.00 -12.69
N GLY A 30 30.46 -9.25 -12.17
CA GLY A 30 30.28 -9.74 -10.82
C GLY A 30 30.85 -11.16 -10.72
N SER A 31 31.80 -11.40 -9.82
CA SER A 31 32.24 -12.75 -9.50
C SER A 31 31.23 -13.36 -8.54
N ALA A 32 30.38 -14.25 -9.05
CA ALA A 32 29.52 -15.08 -8.19
C ALA A 32 30.38 -16.23 -7.64
N TYR A 33 30.60 -16.24 -6.34
CA TYR A 33 31.06 -17.41 -5.59
C TYR A 33 29.83 -18.14 -5.09
N ALA A 34 29.85 -19.48 -5.08
CA ALA A 34 28.74 -20.25 -4.52
C ALA A 34 28.46 -19.78 -3.09
N GLY A 35 27.24 -19.28 -2.85
CA GLY A 35 26.76 -18.78 -1.58
C GLY A 35 27.08 -17.32 -1.26
N CYS A 36 27.96 -16.62 -1.96
CA CYS A 36 28.24 -15.19 -1.72
C CYS A 36 28.46 -14.40 -3.00
N THR A 37 27.87 -13.20 -3.06
CA THR A 37 28.06 -12.27 -4.17
C THR A 37 28.54 -10.92 -3.68
N TYR A 38 29.36 -10.25 -4.49
CA TYR A 38 29.88 -8.91 -4.23
C TYR A 38 29.55 -8.02 -5.42
N GLU A 39 29.01 -6.85 -5.16
CA GLU A 39 28.63 -5.91 -6.20
C GLU A 39 29.01 -4.47 -5.81
N VAL A 40 29.70 -3.76 -6.71
CA VAL A 40 29.94 -2.33 -6.56
C VAL A 40 28.69 -1.59 -7.01
N GLN A 41 28.02 -0.94 -6.07
CA GLN A 41 26.76 -0.22 -6.30
C GLN A 41 26.98 1.18 -6.89
N ASN A 42 28.06 1.84 -6.48
CA ASN A 42 28.43 3.16 -6.96
C ASN A 42 29.92 3.39 -6.80
N ASP A 43 30.58 3.98 -7.81
CA ASP A 43 31.98 4.33 -7.81
C ASP A 43 32.17 5.78 -8.30
N TRP A 44 32.76 6.65 -7.47
CA TRP A 44 33.06 8.04 -7.81
C TRP A 44 34.58 8.30 -7.94
N GLY A 45 35.36 7.25 -8.08
CA GLY A 45 36.83 7.31 -8.34
C GLY A 45 37.71 7.53 -7.10
N ALA A 46 37.26 8.32 -6.13
CA ALA A 46 37.94 8.53 -4.85
C ALA A 46 37.39 7.66 -3.73
N GLY A 47 36.33 6.88 -4.00
CA GLY A 47 35.67 5.96 -3.12
C GLY A 47 34.53 5.27 -3.80
N PHE A 48 33.90 4.30 -3.13
CA PHE A 48 32.82 3.51 -3.66
C PHE A 48 31.90 2.99 -2.56
N VAL A 49 30.72 2.54 -2.97
CA VAL A 49 29.79 1.74 -2.16
C VAL A 49 29.68 0.37 -2.80
N ALA A 50 29.74 -0.66 -1.96
CA ALA A 50 29.53 -2.04 -2.40
C ALA A 50 28.56 -2.78 -1.47
N SER A 51 27.92 -3.80 -2.00
CA SER A 51 27.09 -4.75 -1.26
C SER A 51 27.67 -6.16 -1.34
N VAL A 52 27.42 -6.92 -0.28
CA VAL A 52 27.75 -8.35 -0.20
C VAL A 52 26.49 -9.08 0.21
N THR A 53 26.09 -10.07 -0.57
CA THR A 53 25.00 -10.98 -0.24
C THR A 53 25.56 -12.35 0.12
N VAL A 54 25.17 -12.84 1.29
CA VAL A 54 25.55 -14.17 1.81
C VAL A 54 24.32 -15.04 1.76
N THR A 55 24.36 -16.13 1.00
CA THR A 55 23.25 -17.06 0.82
C THR A 55 23.55 -18.37 1.53
N ASN A 56 22.58 -18.89 2.26
CA ASN A 56 22.66 -20.25 2.80
C ASN A 56 22.23 -21.25 1.73
N ASP A 57 23.18 -21.76 0.96
CA ASP A 57 23.01 -22.78 -0.06
C ASP A 57 23.11 -24.23 0.49
N THR A 58 23.18 -24.36 1.82
CA THR A 58 23.17 -25.67 2.49
C THR A 58 21.74 -26.17 2.72
N SER A 59 21.59 -27.44 3.04
CA SER A 59 20.29 -28.05 3.35
C SER A 59 19.84 -27.86 4.80
N ALA A 60 20.59 -27.13 5.64
CA ALA A 60 20.29 -26.89 7.04
C ALA A 60 20.25 -25.39 7.34
N SER A 61 19.40 -24.98 8.30
CA SER A 61 19.40 -23.61 8.80
C SER A 61 20.71 -23.30 9.52
N VAL A 62 21.23 -22.10 9.29
CA VAL A 62 22.38 -21.56 10.05
C VAL A 62 21.92 -20.43 10.95
N SER A 63 22.49 -20.34 12.16
CA SER A 63 22.16 -19.31 13.14
C SER A 63 23.11 -18.11 13.13
N ALA A 64 24.19 -18.20 12.37
CA ALA A 64 25.16 -17.14 12.20
C ALA A 64 25.94 -17.32 10.89
N TRP A 65 26.42 -16.21 10.34
CA TRP A 65 27.28 -16.21 9.18
C TRP A 65 28.44 -15.22 9.36
N ASN A 66 29.51 -15.48 8.61
CA ASN A 66 30.63 -14.55 8.47
C ASN A 66 31.13 -14.52 7.02
N THR A 67 31.71 -13.40 6.62
CA THR A 67 32.43 -13.28 5.36
C THR A 67 33.65 -12.39 5.54
N GLY A 68 34.76 -12.77 4.92
CA GLY A 68 36.01 -12.05 4.96
C GLY A 68 36.50 -11.69 3.56
N TRP A 69 37.24 -10.58 3.45
CA TRP A 69 37.88 -10.15 2.20
C TRP A 69 39.05 -9.23 2.45
N GLU A 70 39.88 -9.05 1.43
CA GLU A 70 41.01 -8.13 1.43
C GLU A 70 41.01 -7.28 0.15
N PHE A 71 41.26 -5.98 0.31
CA PHE A 71 41.48 -5.06 -0.80
C PHE A 71 42.96 -4.96 -1.12
N THR A 72 43.33 -5.33 -2.35
CA THR A 72 44.72 -5.33 -2.83
C THR A 72 45.20 -3.95 -3.28
N LYS A 73 44.25 -3.05 -3.64
CA LYS A 73 44.51 -1.67 -4.05
C LYS A 73 44.43 -0.66 -2.91
N GLY A 74 44.31 -1.14 -1.67
CA GLY A 74 44.38 -0.33 -0.48
C GLY A 74 43.14 0.48 -0.14
N ALA A 75 41.97 0.09 -0.65
CA ALA A 75 40.71 0.67 -0.24
C ALA A 75 40.46 0.51 1.27
N GLN A 76 39.85 1.54 1.89
CA GLN A 76 39.58 1.56 3.33
C GLN A 76 38.09 1.72 3.55
N ILE A 77 37.49 0.79 4.32
CA ILE A 77 36.08 0.88 4.70
C ILE A 77 35.92 2.00 5.74
N THR A 78 35.03 2.94 5.43
CA THR A 78 34.70 4.07 6.30
C THR A 78 33.37 3.92 7.01
N ASN A 79 32.48 3.11 6.47
CA ASN A 79 31.17 2.83 7.07
C ASN A 79 30.68 1.46 6.61
N ILE A 80 29.91 0.75 7.46
CA ILE A 80 29.26 -0.52 7.17
C ILE A 80 27.85 -0.52 7.78
N TRP A 81 26.93 -1.20 7.12
CA TRP A 81 25.55 -1.41 7.61
C TRP A 81 25.09 -2.83 7.31
N GLY A 82 24.23 -3.39 8.16
CA GLY A 82 23.72 -4.76 8.03
C GLY A 82 24.72 -5.84 8.46
N ALA A 83 25.89 -5.47 8.97
CA ALA A 83 26.88 -6.40 9.55
C ALA A 83 27.73 -5.70 10.62
N VAL A 84 28.40 -6.49 11.43
CA VAL A 84 29.44 -6.03 12.36
C VAL A 84 30.79 -6.22 11.67
N LEU A 85 31.54 -5.13 11.47
CA LEU A 85 32.87 -5.14 10.85
C LEU A 85 33.97 -5.35 11.89
N SER A 86 34.93 -6.20 11.56
CA SER A 86 36.17 -6.36 12.30
C SER A 86 37.37 -6.45 11.34
N GLY A 87 38.56 -6.23 11.87
CA GLY A 87 39.80 -6.18 11.07
C GLY A 87 40.04 -4.82 10.43
N ASN A 88 41.18 -4.66 9.78
CA ASN A 88 41.60 -3.47 9.05
C ASN A 88 42.43 -3.89 7.84
N ASN A 89 41.74 -4.47 6.85
CA ASN A 89 42.31 -5.06 5.64
C ASN A 89 43.44 -6.10 5.93
N PRO A 90 43.04 -7.40 6.07
CA PRO A 90 41.75 -7.99 5.71
C PRO A 90 40.61 -7.66 6.65
N TYR A 91 39.42 -7.54 6.11
CA TYR A 91 38.18 -7.27 6.79
C TYR A 91 37.41 -8.58 7.05
N THR A 92 36.63 -8.61 8.13
CA THR A 92 35.64 -9.65 8.38
C THR A 92 34.34 -8.99 8.81
N ALA A 93 33.25 -9.35 8.15
CA ALA A 93 31.89 -9.01 8.54
C ALA A 93 31.20 -10.23 9.12
N THR A 94 30.44 -10.02 10.21
CA THR A 94 29.57 -11.01 10.83
C THR A 94 28.14 -10.49 10.88
N ASN A 95 27.18 -11.39 10.99
CA ASN A 95 25.78 -10.99 11.12
C ASN A 95 25.54 -10.08 12.31
N VAL A 96 24.49 -9.28 12.21
CA VAL A 96 23.82 -8.62 13.33
C VAL A 96 22.69 -9.50 13.86
N ASP A 97 22.10 -9.12 15.00
CA ASP A 97 21.13 -9.96 15.72
C ASP A 97 19.94 -10.41 14.88
N TYR A 98 19.51 -9.60 13.91
CA TYR A 98 18.30 -9.87 13.14
C TYR A 98 18.53 -10.64 11.82
N ASN A 99 19.76 -10.79 11.34
CA ASN A 99 20.05 -11.41 10.03
C ASN A 99 20.99 -12.61 10.09
N GLY A 100 21.25 -13.14 11.28
CA GLY A 100 22.13 -14.30 11.48
C GLY A 100 21.46 -15.64 11.18
N ASN A 101 20.13 -15.73 11.31
CA ASN A 101 19.40 -16.98 11.13
C ASN A 101 18.92 -17.11 9.69
N LEU A 102 19.63 -17.90 8.88
CA LEU A 102 19.30 -18.14 7.48
C LEU A 102 18.80 -19.56 7.28
N GLN A 103 17.57 -19.69 6.81
CA GLN A 103 17.00 -20.94 6.33
C GLN A 103 17.70 -21.39 5.02
N PRO A 104 17.64 -22.67 4.65
CA PRO A 104 18.10 -23.12 3.32
C PRO A 104 17.53 -22.26 2.20
N GLY A 105 18.39 -21.73 1.34
CA GLY A 105 18.04 -20.84 0.24
C GLY A 105 17.83 -19.38 0.62
N SER A 106 17.83 -19.02 1.91
CA SER A 106 17.71 -17.63 2.34
C SER A 106 19.04 -16.89 2.31
N SER A 107 18.99 -15.56 2.16
CA SER A 107 20.17 -14.70 2.06
C SER A 107 20.12 -13.56 3.07
N ALA A 108 21.29 -13.08 3.48
CA ALA A 108 21.48 -11.81 4.15
C ALA A 108 22.35 -10.91 3.29
N THR A 109 22.00 -9.63 3.21
CA THR A 109 22.79 -8.64 2.47
C THR A 109 23.25 -7.55 3.43
N PHE A 110 24.52 -7.17 3.31
CA PHE A 110 25.07 -6.00 3.98
C PHE A 110 25.82 -5.12 2.98
N GLY A 111 26.01 -3.86 3.32
CA GLY A 111 26.73 -2.95 2.46
C GLY A 111 27.77 -2.14 3.23
N PHE A 112 28.70 -1.54 2.48
CA PHE A 112 29.72 -0.67 3.06
C PHE A 112 30.13 0.44 2.08
N GLN A 113 30.65 1.51 2.64
CA GLN A 113 31.33 2.58 1.92
C GLN A 113 32.84 2.49 2.18
N ALA A 114 33.62 2.68 1.12
CA ALA A 114 35.07 2.70 1.21
C ALA A 114 35.66 3.89 0.45
N THR A 115 36.85 4.36 0.90
CA THR A 115 37.70 5.27 0.15
C THR A 115 38.70 4.49 -0.70
N GLY A 116 39.19 5.11 -1.79
CA GLY A 116 40.10 4.47 -2.72
C GLY A 116 39.43 3.93 -3.97
N ALA A 117 40.19 3.28 -4.83
CA ALA A 117 39.65 2.70 -6.06
C ALA A 117 38.84 1.41 -5.77
N SER A 118 37.73 1.25 -6.47
CA SER A 118 36.94 0.03 -6.37
C SER A 118 37.68 -1.18 -6.92
N GLU A 119 37.42 -2.32 -6.33
CA GLU A 119 37.85 -3.64 -6.80
C GLU A 119 36.87 -4.70 -6.33
N THR A 120 36.87 -5.84 -7.00
CA THR A 120 36.07 -7.00 -6.61
C THR A 120 36.96 -7.98 -5.86
N PRO A 121 36.92 -8.00 -4.54
CA PRO A 121 37.72 -8.90 -3.73
C PRO A 121 37.20 -10.34 -3.79
N THR A 122 38.03 -11.30 -3.47
CA THR A 122 37.60 -12.67 -3.22
C THR A 122 36.95 -12.74 -1.84
N LEU A 123 35.72 -13.23 -1.78
CA LEU A 123 35.00 -13.46 -0.52
C LEU A 123 35.34 -14.84 0.05
N THR A 124 35.52 -14.90 1.34
CA THR A 124 35.72 -16.13 2.13
C THR A 124 34.75 -16.14 3.31
N GLY A 125 34.39 -17.29 3.84
CA GLY A 125 33.50 -17.37 5.00
C GLY A 125 32.73 -18.68 5.06
N SER A 126 31.93 -18.81 6.13
CA SER A 126 31.20 -20.05 6.41
C SER A 126 30.22 -20.51 5.31
N LEU A 127 29.70 -19.54 4.54
CA LEU A 127 28.75 -19.77 3.44
C LEU A 127 29.29 -19.28 2.08
N CYS A 128 30.52 -18.78 2.01
CA CYS A 128 31.11 -18.22 0.79
C CYS A 128 31.97 -19.21 0.00
N ASN A 129 32.25 -20.38 0.53
CA ASN A 129 33.03 -21.40 -0.14
C ASN A 129 32.10 -22.45 -0.71
N GLY A 130 31.95 -22.48 -2.01
CA GLY A 130 31.31 -23.60 -2.72
C GLY A 130 31.98 -24.91 -2.34
N GLY A 131 31.18 -25.88 -1.89
CA GLY A 131 31.58 -27.16 -1.30
C GLY A 131 32.84 -27.80 -1.89
N GLY A 132 33.90 -27.71 -1.12
CA GLY A 132 35.10 -28.51 -1.23
C GLY A 132 35.22 -29.29 0.07
N ASP A 133 34.87 -30.56 -0.01
CA ASP A 133 35.02 -31.58 1.00
C ASP A 133 36.47 -31.62 1.49
N THR A 134 36.72 -31.41 2.79
CA THR A 134 37.91 -31.93 3.42
C THR A 134 37.51 -32.61 4.73
N GLY A 135 37.55 -33.91 4.64
CA GLY A 135 37.20 -34.84 5.66
C GLY A 135 38.13 -34.87 6.87
N GLY A 136 37.67 -35.53 7.87
CA GLY A 136 38.38 -36.08 9.02
C GLY A 136 37.37 -36.34 10.12
N GLY A 137 36.99 -37.46 10.36
CA GLY A 137 37.38 -38.71 10.69
C GLY A 137 36.44 -39.33 11.70
N ASP A 138 35.92 -40.48 11.33
CA ASP A 138 35.79 -41.71 12.11
C ASP A 138 34.79 -41.71 13.31
N THR A 139 33.87 -42.60 13.40
CA THR A 139 33.77 -44.04 13.40
C THR A 139 32.32 -44.52 13.49
N GLY A 140 31.92 -45.45 12.66
CA GLY A 140 31.50 -46.76 13.06
C GLY A 140 30.02 -47.11 13.02
N GLY A 141 29.62 -47.88 12.04
CA GLY A 141 28.98 -49.15 12.27
C GLY A 141 27.48 -49.33 12.09
N GLY A 142 27.15 -50.13 11.06
CA GLY A 142 26.12 -51.17 11.14
C GLY A 142 24.73 -50.84 10.56
N ASP A 143 24.47 -51.16 9.37
CA ASP A 143 24.05 -52.39 8.67
C ASP A 143 22.57 -52.81 8.88
N THR A 144 22.00 -53.19 7.74
CA THR A 144 20.80 -54.02 7.46
C THR A 144 19.43 -53.33 7.60
N GLY A 145 18.58 -53.28 6.58
CA GLY A 145 18.19 -54.21 5.58
C GLY A 145 16.69 -54.09 5.33
N GLY A 146 16.30 -53.97 4.13
CA GLY A 146 15.29 -54.68 3.40
C GLY A 146 13.81 -54.64 3.81
N GLY A 147 12.97 -54.47 2.81
CA GLY A 147 11.61 -54.99 2.89
C GLY A 147 10.56 -54.22 2.12
N ASP A 148 10.36 -54.65 0.97
CA ASP A 148 9.40 -54.43 -0.07
C ASP A 148 7.93 -54.81 0.31
N THR A 149 7.01 -54.40 -0.58
CA THR A 149 5.58 -54.76 -0.77
C THR A 149 4.56 -53.78 -0.16
N GLY A 150 3.61 -53.22 -0.89
CA GLY A 150 2.91 -53.58 -2.07
C GLY A 150 1.45 -53.11 -1.95
N GLY A 151 0.94 -52.38 -2.92
CA GLY A 151 -0.37 -52.49 -3.52
C GLY A 151 -1.62 -52.06 -2.77
N GLY A 152 -2.40 -51.20 -3.40
CA GLY A 152 -3.80 -51.00 -3.08
C GLY A 152 -4.42 -49.76 -3.73
N ASP A 153 -4.82 -49.95 -4.96
CA ASP A 153 -5.64 -49.08 -5.80
C ASP A 153 -7.07 -48.95 -5.24
N THR A 154 -7.64 -47.74 -5.25
CA THR A 154 -9.05 -47.51 -5.65
C THR A 154 -9.45 -46.02 -5.56
N GLY A 155 -9.92 -45.49 -6.68
CA GLY A 155 -11.13 -44.70 -6.71
C GLY A 155 -11.00 -43.20 -6.92
N GLY A 156 -11.22 -42.79 -8.14
CA GLY A 156 -11.24 -41.49 -8.74
C GLY A 156 -12.13 -40.41 -8.08
N GLY A 157 -11.68 -39.23 -8.26
CA GLY A 157 -12.38 -37.98 -8.11
C GLY A 157 -11.66 -36.94 -8.94
N ASP A 158 -12.33 -36.54 -9.98
CA ASP A 158 -11.92 -35.55 -10.94
C ASP A 158 -11.60 -34.21 -10.24
N THR A 159 -10.37 -33.79 -10.22
CA THR A 159 -9.97 -32.45 -9.81
C THR A 159 -9.21 -31.81 -10.95
N GLY A 160 -9.84 -30.76 -11.46
CA GLY A 160 -9.32 -29.92 -12.51
C GLY A 160 -7.88 -29.47 -12.30
N GLY A 161 -7.20 -29.31 -13.42
CA GLY A 161 -5.78 -29.13 -13.57
C GLY A 161 -5.12 -28.15 -12.60
N GLY A 162 -4.31 -28.68 -11.71
CA GLY A 162 -3.35 -27.96 -10.94
C GLY A 162 -2.12 -27.66 -11.78
N ASN A 163 -1.73 -26.43 -11.82
CA ASN A 163 -0.46 -26.01 -12.38
C ASN A 163 0.66 -26.49 -11.46
N THR A 164 1.53 -27.35 -11.98
CA THR A 164 2.64 -27.96 -11.23
C THR A 164 3.89 -27.10 -11.32
N ASP A 165 3.84 -25.89 -10.70
CA ASP A 165 5.06 -25.19 -10.33
C ASP A 165 4.95 -24.89 -8.83
N GLY A 166 5.80 -25.52 -8.05
CA GLY A 166 5.70 -25.58 -6.62
C GLY A 166 5.86 -24.20 -5.96
N ASN A 167 4.95 -23.93 -5.02
CA ASN A 167 5.06 -22.95 -3.96
C ASN A 167 4.46 -21.55 -4.19
N GLN A 168 3.40 -21.40 -4.95
CA GLN A 168 2.59 -20.19 -4.83
C GLN A 168 1.61 -20.32 -3.67
N VAL A 169 1.65 -19.35 -2.76
CA VAL A 169 0.65 -19.20 -1.70
C VAL A 169 -0.73 -18.94 -2.29
N VAL A 170 -1.74 -19.60 -1.74
CA VAL A 170 -3.12 -19.50 -2.18
C VAL A 170 -3.95 -18.79 -1.13
N PHE A 171 -4.57 -17.68 -1.52
CA PHE A 171 -5.54 -17.00 -0.68
C PHE A 171 -6.97 -17.31 -1.14
N ARG A 172 -7.83 -17.68 -0.20
CA ARG A 172 -9.24 -17.98 -0.47
C ARG A 172 -10.14 -17.46 0.66
N VAL A 173 -11.41 -17.41 0.35
CA VAL A 173 -12.48 -17.29 1.36
C VAL A 173 -13.09 -18.67 1.56
N ASN A 174 -13.16 -19.14 2.80
CA ASN A 174 -13.80 -20.41 3.13
C ASN A 174 -15.34 -20.28 3.25
N ASP A 175 -16.03 -21.38 3.49
CA ASP A 175 -17.50 -21.43 3.59
C ASP A 175 -18.05 -20.58 4.74
N ASP A 176 -17.26 -20.26 5.76
CA ASP A 176 -17.62 -19.38 6.88
C ASP A 176 -17.39 -17.89 6.57
N GLY A 177 -17.01 -17.55 5.34
CA GLY A 177 -16.68 -16.19 4.95
C GLY A 177 -15.41 -15.66 5.64
N ARG A 178 -14.43 -16.55 5.91
CA ARG A 178 -13.13 -16.20 6.49
C ARG A 178 -12.02 -16.33 5.45
N ILE A 179 -11.10 -15.38 5.46
CA ILE A 179 -9.93 -15.45 4.58
C ILE A 179 -8.96 -16.53 5.10
N THR A 180 -8.45 -17.33 4.16
CA THR A 180 -7.45 -18.36 4.41
C THR A 180 -6.18 -18.08 3.59
N LYS A 181 -5.06 -18.54 4.13
CA LYS A 181 -3.76 -18.63 3.44
C LYS A 181 -3.37 -20.10 3.45
N ASP A 182 -3.29 -20.73 2.26
CA ASP A 182 -3.04 -22.18 2.12
C ASP A 182 -3.99 -23.02 3.00
N ASP A 183 -5.31 -22.75 2.89
CA ASP A 183 -6.42 -23.36 3.62
C ASP A 183 -6.42 -23.14 5.15
N VAL A 184 -5.46 -22.39 5.67
CA VAL A 184 -5.43 -22.01 7.09
C VAL A 184 -6.08 -20.65 7.29
N VAL A 185 -7.09 -20.56 8.17
CA VAL A 185 -7.75 -19.28 8.49
C VAL A 185 -6.73 -18.26 8.97
N LYS A 186 -6.73 -17.12 8.33
CA LYS A 186 -5.85 -16.00 8.61
C LYS A 186 -6.66 -14.83 9.17
N PRO A 187 -6.70 -14.62 10.49
CA PRO A 187 -7.31 -13.42 11.05
C PRO A 187 -6.55 -12.17 10.57
N LEU A 188 -7.28 -11.18 10.05
CA LEU A 188 -6.69 -9.96 9.54
C LEU A 188 -6.55 -8.91 10.65
N ARG A 189 -5.39 -8.28 10.68
CA ARG A 189 -5.06 -7.13 11.51
C ARG A 189 -4.44 -6.09 10.62
N CYS A 190 -5.28 -5.22 10.07
CA CYS A 190 -4.96 -4.43 8.91
C CYS A 190 -4.92 -2.93 9.22
N GLY A 191 -3.99 -2.24 8.57
CA GLY A 191 -3.94 -0.79 8.50
C GLY A 191 -3.50 -0.34 7.12
N SER A 192 -4.01 0.79 6.67
CA SER A 192 -3.61 1.40 5.41
C SER A 192 -2.33 2.22 5.61
N TRP A 193 -1.36 2.02 4.73
CA TRP A 193 -0.11 2.79 4.73
C TRP A 193 0.02 3.50 3.39
N PHE A 194 -0.39 4.77 3.38
CA PHE A 194 -0.49 5.54 2.15
C PHE A 194 0.80 6.33 1.82
N GLY A 195 0.92 6.77 0.56
CA GLY A 195 2.02 7.59 0.07
C GLY A 195 2.47 7.27 -1.37
N LEU A 196 1.90 6.27 -1.98
CA LEU A 196 2.16 5.90 -3.38
C LEU A 196 0.96 6.14 -4.31
N GLU A 197 -0.15 6.64 -3.77
CA GLU A 197 -1.37 6.95 -4.52
C GLU A 197 -1.31 8.29 -5.26
N GLY A 198 -0.29 9.08 -5.01
CA GLY A 198 -0.20 10.47 -5.43
C GLY A 198 -1.11 11.38 -4.59
N ARG A 199 -0.62 12.55 -4.29
CA ARG A 199 -1.35 13.54 -3.50
C ARG A 199 -1.21 14.92 -4.10
N HIS A 200 -2.33 15.65 -4.11
CA HIS A 200 -2.28 17.06 -4.39
C HIS A 200 -1.73 17.83 -3.19
N GLU A 201 -0.68 18.59 -3.42
CA GLU A 201 -0.18 19.55 -2.43
C GLU A 201 -0.20 20.96 -2.97
N LEU A 202 -0.70 21.86 -2.14
CA LEU A 202 -0.72 23.28 -2.48
C LEU A 202 0.71 23.78 -2.63
N PRO A 203 1.05 24.46 -3.74
CA PRO A 203 2.29 25.18 -3.84
C PRO A 203 2.33 26.25 -2.74
N ASN A 204 3.42 26.31 -1.99
CA ASN A 204 3.62 27.20 -0.84
C ASN A 204 2.86 26.82 0.43
N ASP A 205 2.44 25.59 0.60
CA ASP A 205 2.09 25.11 1.94
C ASP A 205 3.31 25.25 2.83
N SER A 206 3.15 25.87 3.98
CA SER A 206 4.25 26.09 4.93
C SER A 206 4.82 24.78 5.48
N ALA A 207 4.00 23.72 5.50
CA ALA A 207 4.41 22.37 5.89
C ALA A 207 5.16 21.65 4.77
N ASN A 208 4.94 22.04 3.51
CA ASN A 208 5.58 21.48 2.35
C ASN A 208 5.91 22.53 1.29
N PRO A 209 6.86 23.42 1.57
CA PRO A 209 7.17 24.58 0.71
C PRO A 209 7.66 24.19 -0.69
N ASN A 210 8.03 22.94 -0.90
CA ASN A 210 8.45 22.39 -2.17
C ASN A 210 7.39 21.48 -2.80
N GLY A 211 6.16 21.50 -2.28
CA GLY A 211 5.06 20.74 -2.82
C GLY A 211 4.75 21.09 -4.26
N ALA A 212 4.50 20.08 -5.07
CA ALA A 212 4.00 20.23 -6.42
C ALA A 212 2.51 19.89 -6.46
N PRO A 213 1.74 20.41 -7.43
CA PRO A 213 0.32 20.14 -7.53
C PRO A 213 -0.07 18.66 -7.55
N MET A 214 0.79 17.79 -8.02
CA MET A 214 0.56 16.34 -8.00
C MET A 214 1.89 15.62 -7.79
N GLU A 215 2.16 15.26 -6.56
CA GLU A 215 3.33 14.45 -6.24
C GLU A 215 2.93 13.02 -5.94
N LEU A 216 3.71 12.07 -6.43
CA LEU A 216 3.67 10.73 -5.89
C LEU A 216 4.42 10.73 -4.57
N TYR A 217 3.67 10.59 -3.49
CA TYR A 217 4.21 10.65 -2.15
C TYR A 217 4.82 9.34 -1.69
N VAL A 218 5.83 8.87 -2.36
CA VAL A 218 6.73 7.87 -1.76
C VAL A 218 7.16 8.38 -0.38
N GLY A 219 7.34 9.70 -0.26
CA GLY A 219 7.63 10.34 0.98
C GLY A 219 6.59 10.16 2.07
N ASN A 220 5.31 10.25 1.81
CA ASN A 220 4.29 10.08 2.85
C ASN A 220 4.26 8.67 3.43
N THR A 221 4.43 7.67 2.61
CA THR A 221 4.58 6.28 3.08
C THR A 221 5.81 6.15 3.98
N PHE A 222 6.84 6.93 3.70
CA PHE A 222 8.16 6.80 4.27
C PHE A 222 8.58 8.04 5.05
N TRP A 223 7.66 8.94 5.31
CA TRP A 223 7.92 10.33 5.69
C TRP A 223 8.33 10.54 7.12
N ALA A 224 8.09 9.63 7.95
CA ALA A 224 8.67 9.68 9.29
C ALA A 224 10.16 10.08 9.27
N ASN A 225 10.61 10.49 8.14
CA ASN A 225 12.00 10.64 7.83
C ASN A 225 12.29 11.82 7.00
N ASN A 226 11.62 12.88 7.25
CA ASN A 226 11.84 14.09 6.51
C ASN A 226 13.34 14.33 6.20
N SER A 227 13.61 15.13 5.21
CA SER A 227 14.93 15.51 4.76
C SER A 227 15.85 16.12 5.85
N GLN A 228 15.35 16.28 7.06
CA GLN A 228 16.05 16.85 8.20
C GLN A 228 16.62 15.82 9.17
N GLY A 229 16.55 14.55 8.83
CA GLY A 229 17.37 13.52 9.48
C GLY A 229 16.91 12.99 10.83
N THR A 230 15.65 13.13 11.20
CA THR A 230 15.08 12.44 12.37
C THR A 230 14.78 10.96 12.11
N GLY A 231 15.16 10.55 11.01
CA GLY A 231 15.37 9.31 10.39
C GLY A 231 14.73 8.04 10.91
N ARG A 232 13.44 7.86 10.69
CA ARG A 232 12.79 6.56 10.79
C ARG A 232 12.95 5.79 9.47
N THR A 233 13.36 4.54 9.48
CA THR A 233 13.38 3.69 8.29
C THR A 233 12.04 2.98 8.09
N ILE A 234 11.78 2.52 6.86
CA ILE A 234 10.61 1.66 6.56
C ILE A 234 10.66 0.40 7.42
N GLN A 235 11.84 -0.23 7.54
CA GLN A 235 12.04 -1.42 8.36
C GLN A 235 11.64 -1.16 9.82
N GLN A 236 12.09 -0.05 10.40
CA GLN A 236 11.73 0.30 11.78
C GLN A 236 10.21 0.43 11.95
N THR A 237 9.52 1.04 10.99
CA THR A 237 8.05 1.14 11.05
C THR A 237 7.39 -0.23 10.90
N MET A 238 7.89 -1.08 10.00
CA MET A 238 7.38 -2.46 9.86
C MET A 238 7.56 -3.27 11.14
N ASP A 239 8.72 -3.17 11.80
CA ASP A 239 8.99 -3.85 13.06
C ASP A 239 8.02 -3.39 14.16
N GLU A 240 7.77 -2.09 14.27
CA GLU A 240 6.89 -1.51 15.28
C GLU A 240 5.42 -1.91 15.05
N ILE A 241 4.90 -1.82 13.82
CA ILE A 241 3.51 -2.21 13.54
C ILE A 241 3.27 -3.71 13.69
N LYS A 242 4.26 -4.54 13.34
CA LYS A 242 4.22 -5.98 13.63
C LYS A 242 4.17 -6.26 15.12
N ALA A 243 5.02 -5.59 15.90
CA ALA A 243 5.02 -5.72 17.36
C ALA A 243 3.67 -5.31 17.97
N LYS A 244 2.92 -4.44 17.31
CA LYS A 244 1.55 -4.04 17.67
C LYS A 244 0.49 -5.01 17.16
N GLY A 245 0.84 -5.96 16.30
CA GLY A 245 -0.03 -7.02 15.82
C GLY A 245 -0.52 -6.88 14.38
N ILE A 246 -0.18 -5.82 13.64
CA ILE A 246 -0.50 -5.70 12.21
C ILE A 246 0.13 -6.88 11.45
N ASN A 247 -0.64 -7.49 10.55
CA ASN A 247 -0.19 -8.57 9.67
C ASN A 247 -0.60 -8.37 8.20
N LEU A 248 -1.36 -7.31 7.92
CA LEU A 248 -1.78 -6.91 6.58
C LEU A 248 -1.63 -5.39 6.44
N ILE A 249 -1.09 -4.95 5.32
CA ILE A 249 -1.03 -3.54 4.92
C ILE A 249 -1.88 -3.35 3.67
N ARG A 250 -2.92 -2.52 3.74
CA ARG A 250 -3.57 -1.98 2.55
C ARG A 250 -2.69 -0.86 2.03
N LEU A 251 -2.24 -0.99 0.78
CA LEU A 251 -1.25 -0.11 0.17
C LEU A 251 -1.87 0.61 -1.04
N PRO A 252 -2.35 1.83 -0.86
CA PRO A 252 -2.87 2.66 -1.94
C PRO A 252 -1.76 3.00 -2.93
N ILE A 253 -2.07 2.86 -4.22
CA ILE A 253 -1.20 3.24 -5.33
C ILE A 253 -1.98 4.05 -6.37
N ALA A 254 -1.24 4.79 -7.18
CA ALA A 254 -1.75 5.44 -8.36
C ALA A 254 -1.34 4.66 -9.64
N PRO A 255 -2.08 4.77 -10.74
CA PRO A 255 -1.65 4.20 -12.02
C PRO A 255 -0.26 4.65 -12.46
N GLN A 256 0.11 5.90 -12.19
CA GLN A 256 1.46 6.39 -12.48
C GLN A 256 2.55 5.68 -11.68
N THR A 257 2.20 5.13 -10.53
CA THR A 257 3.12 4.30 -9.74
C THR A 257 3.54 3.04 -10.51
N LEU A 258 2.70 2.56 -11.42
CA LEU A 258 2.96 1.36 -12.20
C LEU A 258 3.83 1.58 -13.45
N ASP A 259 3.98 2.82 -13.89
CA ASP A 259 4.84 3.17 -15.02
C ASP A 259 6.21 3.69 -14.53
N PRO A 260 7.30 2.93 -14.72
CA PRO A 260 8.63 3.36 -14.29
C PRO A 260 9.15 4.62 -15.00
N ASN A 261 8.51 5.02 -16.10
CA ASN A 261 8.88 6.19 -16.89
C ASN A 261 7.97 7.39 -16.64
N ASP A 262 6.92 7.24 -15.83
CA ASP A 262 6.00 8.34 -15.55
C ASP A 262 6.75 9.51 -14.90
N PRO A 263 6.61 10.74 -15.41
CA PRO A 263 7.32 11.91 -14.87
C PRO A 263 7.02 12.19 -13.40
N GLN A 264 5.84 11.84 -12.89
CA GLN A 264 5.47 12.02 -11.49
C GLN A 264 6.19 11.04 -10.56
N GLY A 265 6.52 9.85 -11.06
CA GLY A 265 7.24 8.82 -10.35
C GLY A 265 8.76 8.97 -10.38
N GLN A 266 9.33 10.09 -10.85
CA GLN A 266 10.78 10.28 -10.94
C GLN A 266 11.35 10.94 -9.68
N PRO A 267 12.64 10.72 -9.34
CA PRO A 267 13.26 11.20 -8.10
C PRO A 267 13.15 12.71 -7.86
N ARG A 268 12.99 13.50 -8.91
CA ARG A 268 12.85 14.97 -8.81
C ARG A 268 11.50 15.43 -8.26
N VAL A 269 10.49 14.57 -8.32
CA VAL A 269 9.10 14.94 -7.97
C VAL A 269 8.56 14.15 -6.80
N PHE A 270 9.15 13.03 -6.43
CA PHE A 270 8.70 12.33 -5.23
C PHE A 270 9.60 12.59 -4.03
N LYS A 271 8.97 12.75 -2.89
CA LYS A 271 9.64 12.95 -1.61
C LYS A 271 9.82 11.62 -0.93
N ASN A 272 11.02 11.30 -0.57
CA ASN A 272 11.34 10.03 0.06
C ASN A 272 12.38 10.20 1.15
N HIS A 273 12.33 9.29 2.09
CA HIS A 273 13.39 9.18 3.08
C HIS A 273 14.71 8.75 2.44
N GLN A 274 15.82 9.21 3.03
CA GLN A 274 17.17 8.86 2.55
C GLN A 274 17.47 7.35 2.53
N SER A 275 16.69 6.52 3.24
CA SER A 275 16.80 5.06 3.17
C SER A 275 16.09 4.45 1.96
N VAL A 276 15.20 5.18 1.30
CA VAL A 276 14.59 4.76 0.04
C VAL A 276 15.58 5.01 -1.08
N ARG A 277 15.97 3.96 -1.77
CA ARG A 277 16.97 4.03 -2.86
C ARG A 277 16.35 3.81 -4.23
N ALA A 278 15.03 3.72 -4.30
CA ALA A 278 14.33 3.57 -5.55
C ALA A 278 14.63 4.72 -6.52
N THR A 279 14.76 4.39 -7.79
CA THR A 279 15.01 5.35 -8.86
C THR A 279 13.72 5.88 -9.49
N ASN A 280 12.58 5.25 -9.18
CA ASN A 280 11.25 5.67 -9.58
C ASN A 280 10.21 5.10 -8.61
N ALA A 281 8.96 5.55 -8.72
CA ALA A 281 7.88 5.14 -7.84
C ALA A 281 7.55 3.65 -7.98
N ARG A 282 7.64 3.09 -9.19
CA ARG A 282 7.44 1.65 -9.43
C ARG A 282 8.45 0.82 -8.64
N GLN A 283 9.70 1.17 -8.67
CA GLN A 283 10.74 0.48 -7.90
C GLN A 283 10.48 0.63 -6.39
N ALA A 284 10.03 1.80 -5.94
CA ALA A 284 9.69 1.99 -4.53
C ALA A 284 8.57 1.06 -4.08
N LEU A 285 7.54 0.88 -4.92
CA LEU A 285 6.46 -0.08 -4.68
C LEU A 285 6.98 -1.52 -4.59
N GLU A 286 7.77 -1.94 -5.56
CA GLU A 286 8.34 -3.30 -5.61
C GLU A 286 9.26 -3.59 -4.42
N ASP A 287 10.10 -2.64 -4.04
CA ASP A 287 11.00 -2.75 -2.89
C ASP A 287 10.19 -2.82 -1.57
N PHE A 288 9.11 -2.04 -1.46
CA PHE A 288 8.22 -2.10 -0.30
C PHE A 288 7.55 -3.47 -0.17
N ILE A 289 7.00 -4.01 -1.27
CA ILE A 289 6.35 -5.33 -1.28
C ILE A 289 7.34 -6.43 -0.86
N LYS A 290 8.54 -6.43 -1.43
CA LYS A 290 9.60 -7.39 -1.07
C LYS A 290 10.02 -7.27 0.38
N LEU A 291 10.15 -6.05 0.90
CA LEU A 291 10.50 -5.83 2.30
C LEU A 291 9.37 -6.29 3.23
N ALA A 292 8.11 -6.05 2.87
CA ALA A 292 6.96 -6.55 3.61
C ALA A 292 6.92 -8.09 3.63
N ASP A 293 7.20 -8.75 2.50
CA ASP A 293 7.30 -10.21 2.42
C ASP A 293 8.36 -10.77 3.37
N GLN A 294 9.56 -10.19 3.35
CA GLN A 294 10.66 -10.54 4.27
C GLN A 294 10.27 -10.37 5.75
N ASN A 295 9.37 -9.45 6.03
CA ASN A 295 8.84 -9.20 7.36
C ASN A 295 7.62 -10.05 7.71
N GLY A 296 7.10 -10.86 6.79
CA GLY A 296 5.89 -11.66 6.99
C GLY A 296 4.62 -10.82 7.09
N LEU A 297 4.61 -9.64 6.45
CA LEU A 297 3.47 -8.75 6.29
C LEU A 297 2.83 -8.99 4.93
N ASP A 298 1.55 -9.32 4.91
CA ASP A 298 0.82 -9.41 3.65
C ASP A 298 0.41 -8.02 3.16
N ILE A 299 0.17 -7.91 1.85
CA ILE A 299 -0.18 -6.68 1.16
C ILE A 299 -1.52 -6.85 0.44
N LEU A 300 -2.40 -5.89 0.64
CA LEU A 300 -3.56 -5.63 -0.19
C LEU A 300 -3.21 -4.43 -1.08
N LEU A 301 -3.10 -4.65 -2.37
CA LEU A 301 -2.85 -3.57 -3.34
C LEU A 301 -4.17 -2.88 -3.66
N ASP A 302 -4.20 -1.56 -3.56
CA ASP A 302 -5.38 -0.76 -3.82
C ASP A 302 -5.12 0.26 -4.92
N ILE A 303 -5.91 0.20 -6.00
CA ILE A 303 -5.93 1.28 -7.00
C ILE A 303 -6.75 2.43 -6.43
N HIS A 304 -6.05 3.39 -5.83
CA HIS A 304 -6.69 4.50 -5.17
C HIS A 304 -7.26 5.51 -6.17
N SER A 305 -8.48 5.93 -5.93
CA SER A 305 -9.27 6.66 -6.91
C SER A 305 -8.81 8.07 -7.18
N CYS A 306 -8.15 8.69 -6.22
CA CYS A 306 -7.90 10.11 -6.32
C CYS A 306 -6.94 10.48 -7.43
N SER A 307 -5.94 9.67 -7.66
CA SER A 307 -4.72 10.26 -8.12
C SER A 307 -4.67 10.50 -9.59
N ASN A 308 -5.35 9.73 -10.41
CA ASN A 308 -4.94 9.73 -11.78
C ASN A 308 -6.04 9.60 -12.80
N TYR A 309 -7.16 9.09 -12.38
CA TYR A 309 -8.25 8.91 -13.32
C TYR A 309 -9.20 10.09 -13.30
N LEU A 310 -9.38 10.70 -12.13
CA LEU A 310 -10.57 11.47 -11.90
C LEU A 310 -10.35 12.76 -11.13
N GLY A 311 -9.13 13.01 -10.72
CA GLY A 311 -8.90 14.12 -9.82
C GLY A 311 -9.78 13.99 -8.58
N TRP A 312 -10.27 15.08 -8.12
CA TRP A 312 -11.05 15.15 -6.90
C TRP A 312 -12.43 14.45 -6.97
N ARG A 313 -12.99 14.28 -8.15
CA ARG A 313 -14.20 13.47 -8.35
C ARG A 313 -13.90 12.01 -8.61
N ALA A 314 -12.98 11.52 -7.88
CA ALA A 314 -12.75 10.11 -7.77
C ALA A 314 -14.07 9.39 -7.53
N GLY A 315 -14.28 8.30 -8.15
CA GLY A 315 -15.54 7.55 -8.06
C GLY A 315 -16.07 7.10 -9.39
N ARG A 316 -15.51 7.60 -10.48
CA ARG A 316 -15.80 7.12 -11.85
C ARG A 316 -14.53 6.95 -12.66
N LEU A 317 -14.34 5.76 -13.18
CA LEU A 317 -13.26 5.45 -14.12
C LEU A 317 -13.50 6.06 -15.51
N ASP A 318 -14.75 6.38 -15.84
CA ASP A 318 -15.17 6.92 -17.15
C ASP A 318 -15.43 8.43 -17.12
N ALA A 319 -15.01 9.11 -16.08
CA ALA A 319 -15.23 10.53 -15.97
C ALA A 319 -14.37 11.32 -16.98
N THR A 320 -15.04 12.06 -17.84
CA THR A 320 -14.35 12.93 -18.79
C THR A 320 -14.15 14.31 -18.18
N PRO A 321 -12.94 14.84 -18.14
CA PRO A 321 -12.73 16.23 -17.74
C PRO A 321 -13.49 17.20 -18.66
N PRO A 322 -13.95 18.36 -18.17
CA PRO A 322 -13.45 19.16 -17.06
C PRO A 322 -14.29 19.06 -15.80
N TYR A 323 -13.67 18.65 -14.69
CA TYR A 323 -14.28 18.89 -13.39
C TYR A 323 -13.79 20.22 -12.85
N THR A 324 -14.70 21.10 -12.54
CA THR A 324 -14.44 22.25 -11.70
C THR A 324 -15.17 22.00 -10.41
N ASP A 325 -14.46 21.85 -9.32
CA ASP A 325 -15.05 21.97 -8.02
C ASP A 325 -15.08 23.45 -7.60
N ALA A 326 -15.91 24.21 -8.32
CA ALA A 326 -16.06 25.64 -8.10
C ALA A 326 -16.66 26.00 -6.73
N THR A 327 -17.03 24.98 -5.94
CA THR A 327 -17.74 25.16 -4.67
C THR A 327 -16.90 24.82 -3.45
N ARG A 328 -15.68 24.33 -3.63
CA ARG A 328 -14.85 23.95 -2.50
C ARG A 328 -14.03 25.14 -2.00
N ASP A 329 -14.50 25.72 -0.95
CA ASP A 329 -13.83 26.52 0.08
C ASP A 329 -12.56 27.27 -0.27
N ASN A 330 -12.70 28.45 -0.80
CA ASN A 330 -11.58 29.37 -0.99
C ASN A 330 -10.42 28.86 -1.86
N TYR A 331 -10.42 27.60 -2.21
CA TYR A 331 -9.56 27.04 -3.20
C TYR A 331 -10.30 27.11 -4.53
N ILE A 332 -9.87 28.01 -5.39
CA ILE A 332 -10.20 27.93 -6.80
C ILE A 332 -9.34 26.80 -7.37
N TYR A 333 -9.73 25.60 -7.05
CA TYR A 333 -9.13 24.48 -7.71
C TYR A 333 -9.59 24.49 -9.16
N LYS A 334 -8.69 24.73 -10.01
CA LYS A 334 -8.90 24.44 -11.41
C LYS A 334 -8.90 22.94 -11.57
N ARG A 335 -9.54 22.46 -12.63
CA ARG A 335 -9.44 21.06 -13.05
C ARG A 335 -8.01 20.53 -12.97
N GLU A 336 -7.06 21.38 -13.34
CA GLU A 336 -5.63 21.11 -13.32
C GLU A 336 -5.08 20.77 -11.94
N ASP A 337 -5.76 21.20 -10.90
CA ASP A 337 -5.29 21.00 -9.54
C ASP A 337 -5.74 19.63 -8.97
N TYR A 338 -6.73 18.99 -9.59
CA TYR A 338 -7.35 17.76 -9.06
C TYR A 338 -7.26 16.56 -9.97
N SER A 339 -7.13 16.77 -11.24
CA SER A 339 -6.93 15.62 -12.07
C SER A 339 -5.48 15.19 -11.90
N CYS A 340 -5.36 14.00 -11.50
CA CYS A 340 -4.13 13.29 -11.43
C CYS A 340 -3.45 13.39 -12.78
N GLY A 341 -2.65 14.40 -12.93
CA GLY A 341 -1.90 14.53 -14.12
C GLY A 341 -2.34 15.58 -15.12
N THR A 342 -2.62 16.77 -14.67
CA THR A 342 -3.17 17.76 -15.58
C THR A 342 -2.25 18.84 -16.04
N ASN A 343 -1.15 19.02 -15.36
CA ASN A 343 -0.25 20.08 -15.76
C ASN A 343 0.98 19.48 -16.48
N VAL A 344 0.77 19.15 -17.75
CA VAL A 344 1.82 18.57 -18.62
C VAL A 344 3.12 19.40 -18.59
N GLY A 345 3.02 20.69 -18.28
CA GLY A 345 4.18 21.58 -18.13
C GLY A 345 5.02 21.28 -16.90
N ASP A 346 4.44 20.72 -15.86
CA ASP A 346 5.12 20.41 -14.58
C ASP A 346 5.52 18.92 -14.46
N GLY A 347 5.42 18.19 -15.54
CA GLY A 347 5.76 16.76 -15.56
C GLY A 347 4.65 15.85 -15.06
N VAL A 348 3.44 16.36 -15.01
CA VAL A 348 2.26 15.61 -14.58
C VAL A 348 1.63 14.87 -15.76
N THR A 349 1.31 13.61 -15.60
CA THR A 349 0.71 12.77 -16.65
C THR A 349 -0.80 12.87 -16.63
N VAL A 350 -1.42 13.30 -17.73
CA VAL A 350 -2.87 13.25 -17.90
C VAL A 350 -3.27 11.82 -18.22
N GLN A 351 -4.09 11.23 -17.38
CA GLN A 351 -4.73 9.94 -17.64
C GLN A 351 -6.17 10.21 -18.11
N GLU A 352 -6.46 9.90 -19.35
CA GLU A 352 -7.83 9.82 -19.81
C GLU A 352 -8.46 8.49 -19.38
N TYR A 353 -9.77 8.48 -19.18
CA TYR A 353 -10.47 7.23 -18.92
C TYR A 353 -10.20 6.22 -20.01
N ASN A 354 -9.81 5.07 -19.61
CA ASN A 354 -9.61 3.93 -20.50
C ASN A 354 -9.77 2.64 -19.67
N GLU A 355 -10.92 2.00 -19.80
CA GLU A 355 -11.21 0.75 -19.08
C GLU A 355 -10.15 -0.31 -19.38
N GLN A 356 -9.74 -0.44 -20.64
CA GLN A 356 -8.72 -1.42 -21.00
C GLN A 356 -7.39 -1.16 -20.29
N LYS A 357 -6.98 0.10 -20.16
CA LYS A 357 -5.77 0.44 -19.41
C LYS A 357 -5.91 0.07 -17.92
N TRP A 358 -7.06 0.35 -17.32
CA TRP A 358 -7.33 -0.07 -15.93
C TRP A 358 -7.26 -1.59 -15.77
N LEU A 359 -7.87 -2.34 -16.69
CA LEU A 359 -7.80 -3.80 -16.67
C LEU A 359 -6.36 -4.31 -16.89
N ASP A 360 -5.57 -3.63 -17.72
CA ASP A 360 -4.15 -3.96 -17.92
C ASP A 360 -3.30 -3.64 -16.68
N ASP A 361 -3.60 -2.56 -15.96
CA ASP A 361 -2.99 -2.24 -14.68
C ASP A 361 -3.33 -3.33 -13.63
N LEU A 362 -4.58 -3.79 -13.57
CA LEU A 362 -5.00 -4.90 -12.70
C LEU A 362 -4.29 -6.21 -13.05
N ARG A 363 -4.16 -6.55 -14.34
CA ARG A 363 -3.35 -7.70 -14.79
C ARG A 363 -1.90 -7.58 -14.33
N GLN A 364 -1.33 -6.39 -14.44
CA GLN A 364 0.03 -6.14 -13.98
C GLN A 364 0.18 -6.37 -12.48
N LEU A 365 -0.77 -5.88 -11.66
CA LEU A 365 -0.77 -6.13 -10.21
C LEU A 365 -0.94 -7.62 -9.89
N ALA A 366 -1.78 -8.32 -10.63
CA ALA A 366 -2.00 -9.76 -10.44
C ALA A 366 -0.72 -10.59 -10.66
N ARG A 367 0.16 -10.16 -11.58
CA ARG A 367 1.45 -10.81 -11.82
C ARG A 367 2.53 -10.51 -10.78
N PHE A 368 2.36 -9.55 -9.90
CA PHE A 368 3.42 -9.12 -8.97
C PHE A 368 3.95 -10.24 -8.09
N ALA A 369 3.10 -11.17 -7.65
CA ALA A 369 3.57 -12.31 -6.86
C ALA A 369 4.63 -13.12 -7.61
N ASP A 370 4.38 -13.38 -8.90
CA ASP A 370 5.30 -14.13 -9.76
C ASP A 370 6.51 -13.29 -10.18
N ASP A 371 6.27 -12.06 -10.62
CA ASP A 371 7.34 -11.18 -11.13
C ASP A 371 8.34 -10.83 -10.03
N LEU A 372 7.87 -10.58 -8.82
CA LEU A 372 8.69 -10.19 -7.67
C LEU A 372 9.18 -11.38 -6.85
N LYS A 373 8.63 -12.59 -7.10
CA LYS A 373 8.92 -13.82 -6.34
C LYS A 373 8.60 -13.68 -4.86
N VAL A 374 7.41 -13.17 -4.56
CA VAL A 374 6.90 -12.94 -3.20
C VAL A 374 5.65 -13.75 -2.92
N ASN A 375 5.36 -13.99 -1.64
CA ASN A 375 4.23 -14.81 -1.18
C ASN A 375 3.25 -14.04 -0.29
N ASN A 376 3.27 -12.70 -0.39
CA ASN A 376 2.54 -11.82 0.53
C ASN A 376 1.49 -10.94 -0.15
N ILE A 377 1.20 -11.11 -1.44
CA ILE A 377 0.11 -10.38 -2.09
C ILE A 377 -1.19 -11.11 -1.83
N LEU A 378 -1.95 -10.63 -0.85
CA LEU A 378 -3.20 -11.23 -0.41
C LEU A 378 -4.32 -10.99 -1.41
N GLY A 379 -4.39 -9.79 -1.98
CA GLY A 379 -5.46 -9.44 -2.88
C GLY A 379 -5.25 -8.10 -3.55
N ILE A 380 -6.20 -7.76 -4.40
CA ILE A 380 -6.27 -6.49 -5.12
C ILE A 380 -7.62 -5.86 -4.84
N ASP A 381 -7.62 -4.66 -4.26
CA ASP A 381 -8.75 -3.76 -4.18
C ASP A 381 -8.84 -3.03 -5.52
N ILE A 382 -9.85 -3.37 -6.29
CA ILE A 382 -9.87 -3.10 -7.72
C ILE A 382 -10.00 -1.62 -8.06
N PHE A 383 -10.67 -0.85 -7.20
CA PHE A 383 -10.81 0.59 -7.34
C PHE A 383 -11.42 1.20 -6.08
N ASN A 384 -10.77 2.22 -5.52
CA ASN A 384 -11.21 2.90 -4.31
C ASN A 384 -12.42 3.81 -4.53
N GLU A 385 -13.43 3.67 -3.70
CA GLU A 385 -14.61 4.54 -3.54
C GLU A 385 -15.37 4.87 -4.84
N PRO A 386 -15.92 3.87 -5.53
CA PRO A 386 -16.64 4.06 -6.80
C PRO A 386 -18.07 4.62 -6.57
N TRP A 387 -18.17 5.80 -5.96
CA TRP A 387 -19.45 6.38 -5.51
C TRP A 387 -20.36 6.87 -6.64
N ASP A 388 -19.79 7.30 -7.78
CA ASP A 388 -20.54 7.94 -8.88
C ASP A 388 -21.05 6.92 -9.91
N TYR A 389 -21.43 5.74 -9.45
CA TYR A 389 -22.00 4.66 -10.26
C TYR A 389 -23.36 4.26 -9.74
N THR A 390 -24.22 3.71 -10.65
CA THR A 390 -25.29 2.78 -10.25
C THR A 390 -24.68 1.41 -9.94
N TRP A 391 -25.40 0.61 -9.18
CA TRP A 391 -24.96 -0.77 -8.89
C TRP A 391 -24.72 -1.60 -10.17
N THR A 392 -25.57 -1.44 -11.18
CA THR A 392 -25.44 -2.19 -12.44
C THR A 392 -24.17 -1.79 -13.20
N GLU A 393 -23.84 -0.50 -13.26
CA GLU A 393 -22.62 -0.01 -13.89
C GLU A 393 -21.39 -0.56 -13.16
N TRP A 394 -21.36 -0.41 -11.84
CA TRP A 394 -20.22 -0.85 -11.02
C TRP A 394 -20.04 -2.37 -11.04
N LYS A 395 -21.13 -3.13 -10.89
CA LYS A 395 -21.11 -4.60 -10.99
C LYS A 395 -20.44 -5.08 -12.27
N THR A 396 -20.80 -4.51 -13.41
CA THR A 396 -20.20 -4.89 -14.70
C THR A 396 -18.70 -4.66 -14.72
N LEU A 397 -18.23 -3.51 -14.22
CA LEU A 397 -16.81 -3.19 -14.15
C LEU A 397 -16.08 -4.13 -13.17
N ALA A 398 -16.65 -4.41 -12.01
CA ALA A 398 -16.06 -5.33 -11.03
C ALA A 398 -15.92 -6.76 -11.59
N GLU A 399 -16.88 -7.22 -12.37
CA GLU A 399 -16.83 -8.53 -13.03
C GLU A 399 -15.76 -8.57 -14.13
N HIS A 400 -15.58 -7.49 -14.90
CA HIS A 400 -14.47 -7.38 -15.85
C HIS A 400 -13.11 -7.37 -15.15
N ALA A 401 -12.99 -6.66 -14.02
CA ALA A 401 -11.79 -6.65 -13.19
C ALA A 401 -11.44 -8.05 -12.68
N TYR A 402 -12.43 -8.77 -12.15
CA TYR A 402 -12.25 -10.17 -11.74
C TYR A 402 -11.70 -11.03 -12.88
N GLN A 403 -12.29 -10.94 -14.07
CA GLN A 403 -11.82 -11.72 -15.23
C GLN A 403 -10.36 -11.39 -15.55
N ALA A 404 -10.01 -10.10 -15.62
CA ALA A 404 -8.66 -9.66 -15.93
C ALA A 404 -7.62 -10.15 -14.90
N ILE A 405 -7.94 -10.09 -13.61
CA ILE A 405 -7.06 -10.60 -12.55
C ILE A 405 -6.97 -12.12 -12.60
N ASN A 406 -8.10 -12.80 -12.80
CA ASN A 406 -8.17 -14.26 -12.79
C ASN A 406 -7.46 -14.92 -14.00
N GLU A 407 -7.33 -14.20 -15.12
CA GLU A 407 -6.52 -14.62 -16.27
C GLU A 407 -5.04 -14.77 -15.90
N GLU A 408 -4.52 -13.87 -15.06
CA GLU A 408 -3.11 -13.78 -14.68
C GLU A 408 -2.79 -14.54 -13.38
N ASN A 409 -3.67 -14.41 -12.36
CA ASN A 409 -3.45 -15.00 -11.05
C ASN A 409 -4.75 -15.50 -10.42
N LYS A 410 -4.83 -16.80 -10.23
CA LYS A 410 -5.99 -17.45 -9.59
C LYS A 410 -5.88 -17.51 -8.07
N ASN A 411 -4.78 -17.07 -7.47
CA ASN A 411 -4.46 -17.30 -6.07
C ASN A 411 -4.64 -16.06 -5.18
N VAL A 412 -4.83 -14.86 -5.76
CA VAL A 412 -5.12 -13.62 -5.02
C VAL A 412 -6.61 -13.38 -4.88
N LEU A 413 -7.02 -12.67 -3.85
CA LEU A 413 -8.42 -12.28 -3.61
C LEU A 413 -8.77 -11.00 -4.39
N ILE A 414 -10.03 -10.90 -4.75
CA ILE A 414 -10.63 -9.74 -5.41
C ILE A 414 -11.41 -8.96 -4.35
N TRP A 415 -10.97 -7.76 -4.06
CA TRP A 415 -11.63 -6.88 -3.12
C TRP A 415 -12.48 -5.90 -3.91
N VAL A 416 -13.75 -5.84 -3.58
CA VAL A 416 -14.73 -4.98 -4.26
C VAL A 416 -15.39 -4.11 -3.23
N GLU A 417 -15.37 -2.81 -3.47
CA GLU A 417 -16.08 -1.82 -2.66
C GLU A 417 -17.51 -1.62 -3.15
N GLY A 418 -18.34 -1.02 -2.30
CA GLY A 418 -19.70 -0.62 -2.66
C GLY A 418 -19.71 0.71 -3.43
N ILE A 419 -20.91 1.22 -3.66
CA ILE A 419 -21.13 2.53 -4.31
C ILE A 419 -21.56 3.58 -3.29
N GLY A 420 -21.86 4.79 -3.75
CA GLY A 420 -22.48 5.84 -2.94
C GLY A 420 -24.02 5.78 -2.96
N SER A 421 -24.66 6.63 -2.16
CA SER A 421 -26.13 6.77 -2.14
C SER A 421 -26.67 7.62 -3.29
N VAL A 422 -25.83 8.50 -3.87
CA VAL A 422 -26.24 9.42 -4.93
C VAL A 422 -25.08 9.68 -5.89
N LYS A 423 -25.38 9.67 -7.18
CA LYS A 423 -24.43 10.03 -8.24
C LYS A 423 -24.31 11.54 -8.39
N SER A 424 -23.25 11.99 -9.07
CA SER A 424 -23.02 13.40 -9.38
C SER A 424 -24.15 14.06 -10.20
N ASP A 425 -24.89 13.28 -11.01
CA ASP A 425 -26.03 13.73 -11.79
C ASP A 425 -27.35 13.78 -10.98
N GLY A 426 -27.32 13.41 -9.69
CA GLY A 426 -28.48 13.39 -8.80
C GLY A 426 -29.26 12.08 -8.81
N THR A 427 -28.83 11.08 -9.58
CA THR A 427 -29.44 9.75 -9.56
C THR A 427 -29.26 9.12 -8.17
N GLN A 428 -30.37 8.71 -7.53
CA GLN A 428 -30.36 8.06 -6.23
C GLN A 428 -30.10 6.57 -6.37
N ASN A 429 -29.23 6.04 -5.54
CA ASN A 429 -28.98 4.61 -5.40
C ASN A 429 -29.75 4.08 -4.17
N PRO A 430 -30.48 2.98 -4.30
CA PRO A 430 -31.11 2.33 -3.14
C PRO A 430 -30.05 1.97 -2.07
N HIS A 431 -30.37 2.25 -0.79
CA HIS A 431 -29.45 1.97 0.32
C HIS A 431 -30.17 1.54 1.62
N GLY A 432 -31.45 1.28 1.58
CA GLY A 432 -32.23 0.85 2.74
C GLY A 432 -32.91 2.02 3.44
N ASN A 433 -32.68 2.17 4.74
CA ASN A 433 -33.31 3.20 5.56
C ASN A 433 -32.85 4.61 5.17
N GLU A 434 -33.82 5.45 4.82
CA GLU A 434 -33.57 6.86 4.46
C GLU A 434 -33.04 7.74 5.61
N GLU A 435 -33.04 7.24 6.84
CA GLU A 435 -32.45 7.97 7.97
C GLU A 435 -30.92 7.82 8.06
N THR A 436 -30.36 6.86 7.31
CA THR A 436 -28.91 6.65 7.18
C THR A 436 -28.47 6.95 5.77
N ASN A 437 -27.23 7.34 5.62
CA ASN A 437 -26.62 7.62 4.33
C ASN A 437 -25.24 6.95 4.29
N PRO A 438 -25.02 6.00 3.36
CA PRO A 438 -23.73 5.33 3.27
C PRO A 438 -22.63 6.30 2.83
N ASN A 439 -21.41 6.02 3.28
CA ASN A 439 -20.21 6.65 2.74
C ASN A 439 -19.95 6.18 1.30
N TRP A 440 -19.01 6.81 0.63
CA TRP A 440 -18.49 6.27 -0.62
C TRP A 440 -17.82 4.92 -0.36
N GLY A 441 -18.04 3.97 -1.26
CA GLY A 441 -17.55 2.60 -1.07
C GLY A 441 -18.37 1.73 -0.11
N GLU A 442 -19.39 2.28 0.61
CA GLU A 442 -20.12 1.54 1.66
C GLU A 442 -21.31 0.73 1.14
N ASN A 443 -21.99 1.19 0.08
CA ASN A 443 -23.33 0.74 -0.27
C ASN A 443 -23.36 -0.51 -1.15
N PHE A 444 -23.69 -1.65 -0.55
CA PHE A 444 -23.95 -2.93 -1.21
C PHE A 444 -25.43 -3.33 -1.20
N PHE A 445 -26.34 -2.45 -0.82
CA PHE A 445 -27.77 -2.79 -0.67
C PHE A 445 -28.35 -3.52 -1.89
N SER A 446 -28.00 -3.08 -3.08
CA SER A 446 -28.49 -3.69 -4.33
C SER A 446 -27.89 -5.07 -4.64
N MET A 447 -26.82 -5.48 -3.95
CA MET A 447 -26.22 -6.81 -4.11
C MET A 447 -27.19 -7.93 -3.63
N ALA A 448 -28.13 -7.62 -2.73
CA ALA A 448 -29.15 -8.57 -2.29
C ALA A 448 -30.01 -9.11 -3.44
N THR A 449 -30.26 -8.30 -4.46
CA THR A 449 -31.10 -8.65 -5.62
C THR A 449 -30.33 -8.81 -6.92
N SER A 450 -29.11 -8.30 -6.96
CA SER A 450 -28.21 -8.35 -8.12
C SER A 450 -26.78 -8.65 -7.65
N PRO A 451 -26.49 -9.90 -7.24
CA PRO A 451 -25.17 -10.28 -6.74
C PRO A 451 -24.10 -10.19 -7.82
N LEU A 452 -22.84 -9.98 -7.41
CA LEU A 452 -21.68 -10.07 -8.27
C LEU A 452 -21.50 -11.51 -8.77
N ASP A 453 -21.23 -11.67 -10.06
CA ASP A 453 -20.87 -12.96 -10.67
C ASP A 453 -19.36 -13.23 -10.51
N ILE A 454 -18.91 -13.21 -9.26
CA ILE A 454 -17.55 -13.51 -8.83
C ILE A 454 -17.64 -14.66 -7.81
N PRO A 455 -16.86 -15.73 -7.95
CA PRO A 455 -16.87 -16.84 -6.99
C PRO A 455 -16.62 -16.35 -5.56
N LYS A 456 -17.45 -16.81 -4.62
CA LYS A 456 -17.37 -16.37 -3.22
C LYS A 456 -16.02 -16.65 -2.56
N ASP A 457 -15.37 -17.74 -2.97
CA ASP A 457 -14.04 -18.11 -2.48
C ASP A 457 -12.92 -17.16 -2.96
N ARG A 458 -13.25 -16.27 -3.90
CA ARG A 458 -12.33 -15.27 -4.44
C ARG A 458 -12.72 -13.83 -4.06
N LEU A 459 -13.93 -13.60 -3.59
CA LEU A 459 -14.52 -12.28 -3.39
C LEU A 459 -14.44 -11.84 -1.93
N VAL A 460 -13.92 -10.65 -1.70
CA VAL A 460 -14.03 -9.93 -0.43
C VAL A 460 -14.87 -8.67 -0.65
N ILE A 461 -15.91 -8.53 0.13
CA ILE A 461 -16.74 -7.32 0.22
C ILE A 461 -16.01 -6.32 1.11
N SER A 462 -15.67 -5.17 0.55
CA SER A 462 -14.74 -4.19 1.13
C SER A 462 -15.42 -2.83 1.37
N PRO A 463 -16.40 -2.71 2.29
CA PRO A 463 -17.05 -1.43 2.53
C PRO A 463 -16.10 -0.46 3.24
N HIS A 464 -16.31 0.86 2.98
CA HIS A 464 -15.69 1.95 3.71
C HIS A 464 -16.71 2.58 4.65
N ALA A 465 -16.35 2.85 5.89
CA ALA A 465 -17.25 3.47 6.84
C ALA A 465 -16.52 4.53 7.67
N TYR A 466 -17.10 5.73 7.69
CA TYR A 466 -16.51 6.87 8.38
C TYR A 466 -17.52 7.64 9.23
N GLY A 467 -16.99 8.22 10.30
CA GLY A 467 -17.73 9.04 11.25
C GLY A 467 -17.71 10.53 10.91
N PRO A 468 -18.18 11.37 11.86
CA PRO A 468 -18.34 12.80 11.63
C PRO A 468 -17.01 13.54 11.43
N SER A 469 -15.85 12.96 11.74
CA SER A 469 -14.56 13.61 11.47
C SER A 469 -14.24 13.66 9.99
N VAL A 470 -14.72 12.69 9.21
CA VAL A 470 -14.53 12.62 7.78
C VAL A 470 -15.71 13.26 7.04
N SER A 471 -16.94 12.90 7.42
CA SER A 471 -18.13 13.41 6.74
C SER A 471 -19.33 13.49 7.71
N VAL A 472 -19.85 14.70 7.93
CA VAL A 472 -21.04 14.87 8.76
C VAL A 472 -22.30 14.59 7.96
N GLN A 473 -22.75 13.35 8.03
CA GLN A 473 -23.96 12.87 7.39
C GLN A 473 -25.21 13.11 8.24
N LYS A 474 -26.42 13.01 7.61
CA LYS A 474 -27.72 13.24 8.27
C LYS A 474 -27.93 12.39 9.54
N GLN A 475 -27.44 11.17 9.59
CA GLN A 475 -27.57 10.27 10.74
C GLN A 475 -26.81 10.70 11.98
N PHE A 476 -25.93 11.68 11.87
CA PHE A 476 -25.19 12.25 12.99
C PHE A 476 -25.85 13.49 13.58
N LEU A 477 -26.89 14.03 12.93
CA LEU A 477 -27.53 15.26 13.39
C LEU A 477 -28.54 14.98 14.51
N ASP A 478 -28.69 15.95 15.42
CA ASP A 478 -29.62 15.86 16.54
C ASP A 478 -31.07 15.93 16.03
N PRO A 479 -31.89 14.86 16.15
CA PRO A 479 -33.28 14.87 15.70
C PRO A 479 -34.17 15.84 16.50
N ALA A 480 -33.69 16.37 17.62
CA ALA A 480 -34.37 17.41 18.38
C ALA A 480 -34.24 18.81 17.77
N GLN A 481 -33.44 18.95 16.70
CA GLN A 481 -33.29 20.19 15.94
C GLN A 481 -33.94 20.06 14.55
N PRO A 482 -35.24 20.35 14.40
CA PRO A 482 -35.94 20.15 13.12
C PRO A 482 -35.38 21.02 11.98
N GLU A 483 -34.72 22.15 12.28
CA GLU A 483 -34.02 22.99 11.31
C GLU A 483 -32.81 22.32 10.67
N CYS A 484 -32.32 21.23 11.27
CA CYS A 484 -31.19 20.42 10.77
C CYS A 484 -31.63 19.22 9.92
N ASN A 485 -32.92 18.93 9.83
CA ASN A 485 -33.38 17.78 9.07
C ASN A 485 -32.97 17.84 7.59
N GLY A 486 -32.35 16.79 7.11
CA GLY A 486 -31.88 16.65 5.74
C GLY A 486 -30.65 17.47 5.37
N LEU A 487 -30.05 18.15 6.36
CA LEU A 487 -28.77 18.81 6.17
C LEU A 487 -27.61 17.82 6.33
N SER A 488 -26.47 18.21 5.85
CA SER A 488 -25.18 17.51 6.03
C SER A 488 -24.05 18.52 5.87
N GLU A 489 -22.83 18.14 6.25
CA GLU A 489 -21.60 18.88 6.00
C GLU A 489 -21.70 20.39 6.36
N ASP A 490 -21.25 21.23 5.45
CA ASP A 490 -21.21 22.69 5.58
C ASP A 490 -22.59 23.31 5.90
N ALA A 491 -23.65 22.75 5.33
CA ALA A 491 -25.00 23.24 5.57
C ALA A 491 -25.41 23.01 7.03
N ALA A 492 -25.12 21.84 7.56
CA ALA A 492 -25.38 21.51 8.95
C ALA A 492 -24.52 22.36 9.92
N ALA A 493 -23.25 22.57 9.60
CA ALA A 493 -22.37 23.41 10.41
C ALA A 493 -22.81 24.89 10.42
N LYS A 494 -23.21 25.44 9.27
CA LYS A 494 -23.75 26.80 9.16
C LYS A 494 -25.04 26.97 9.95
N ALA A 495 -25.90 25.98 9.98
CA ALA A 495 -27.12 25.96 10.78
C ALA A 495 -26.85 25.71 12.28
N LYS A 496 -25.62 25.44 12.69
CA LYS A 496 -25.23 25.13 14.07
C LYS A 496 -25.89 23.85 14.61
N CYS A 497 -26.01 22.84 13.76
CA CYS A 497 -26.59 21.56 14.15
C CYS A 497 -25.73 20.84 15.20
N ASN A 498 -26.36 20.32 16.23
CA ASN A 498 -25.71 19.46 17.21
C ASN A 498 -25.44 18.07 16.60
N ILE A 499 -24.43 17.42 17.13
CA ILE A 499 -24.08 16.04 16.74
C ILE A 499 -24.54 15.08 17.84
N VAL A 500 -25.21 14.01 17.42
CA VAL A 500 -25.64 12.89 18.27
C VAL A 500 -25.23 11.59 17.61
N ILE A 501 -24.46 10.79 18.30
CA ILE A 501 -24.13 9.43 17.84
C ILE A 501 -25.17 8.48 18.41
N ASN A 502 -25.96 7.87 17.50
CA ASN A 502 -26.98 6.90 17.83
C ASN A 502 -26.55 5.50 17.37
N PRO A 503 -25.96 4.65 18.24
CA PRO A 503 -25.46 3.33 17.84
C PRO A 503 -26.54 2.39 17.27
N THR A 504 -27.79 2.53 17.68
CA THR A 504 -28.89 1.68 17.18
C THR A 504 -29.18 2.00 15.72
N LEU A 505 -29.29 3.28 15.37
CA LEU A 505 -29.51 3.71 13.98
C LEU A 505 -28.32 3.34 13.10
N LEU A 506 -27.10 3.56 13.60
CA LEU A 506 -25.89 3.23 12.86
C LEU A 506 -25.76 1.73 12.57
N LYS A 507 -26.01 0.88 13.58
CA LYS A 507 -26.00 -0.60 13.39
C LYS A 507 -27.03 -1.04 12.36
N GLN A 508 -28.20 -0.43 12.33
CA GLN A 508 -29.21 -0.71 11.32
C GLN A 508 -28.72 -0.33 9.92
N GLY A 509 -28.13 0.86 9.77
CA GLY A 509 -27.58 1.30 8.50
C GLY A 509 -26.47 0.37 8.00
N TRP A 510 -25.49 0.04 8.82
CA TRP A 510 -24.42 -0.89 8.44
C TRP A 510 -24.93 -2.28 8.08
N GLU A 511 -25.96 -2.75 8.79
CA GLU A 511 -26.59 -4.03 8.46
C GLU A 511 -27.23 -4.02 7.07
N GLU A 512 -27.94 -2.95 6.72
CA GLU A 512 -28.61 -2.78 5.43
C GLU A 512 -27.62 -2.49 4.30
N HIS A 513 -26.55 -1.74 4.59
CA HIS A 513 -25.58 -1.37 3.57
C HIS A 513 -24.66 -2.55 3.19
N PHE A 514 -24.16 -3.33 4.15
CA PHE A 514 -23.18 -4.40 3.88
C PHE A 514 -23.23 -5.60 4.84
N GLY A 515 -23.65 -5.40 6.09
CA GLY A 515 -23.49 -6.41 7.14
C GLY A 515 -24.28 -7.69 6.89
N TYR A 516 -25.44 -7.59 6.25
CA TYR A 516 -26.27 -8.73 5.86
C TYR A 516 -25.54 -9.75 4.96
N LEU A 517 -24.50 -9.30 4.23
CA LEU A 517 -23.70 -10.17 3.36
C LEU A 517 -22.85 -11.15 4.15
N LYS A 518 -22.45 -10.76 5.37
CA LYS A 518 -21.74 -11.67 6.28
C LYS A 518 -22.60 -12.89 6.63
N ASP A 519 -23.88 -12.69 6.90
CA ASP A 519 -24.83 -13.76 7.21
C ASP A 519 -25.11 -14.66 5.98
N GLN A 520 -24.81 -14.18 4.79
CA GLN A 520 -24.89 -14.94 3.54
C GLN A 520 -23.59 -15.70 3.20
N GLY A 521 -22.57 -15.67 4.09
CA GLY A 521 -21.31 -16.39 3.92
C GLY A 521 -20.28 -15.68 3.03
N TYR A 522 -20.42 -14.37 2.78
CA TYR A 522 -19.36 -13.59 2.15
C TYR A 522 -18.27 -13.22 3.16
N ALA A 523 -17.04 -13.11 2.71
CA ALA A 523 -16.03 -12.37 3.46
C ALA A 523 -16.39 -10.88 3.39
N VAL A 524 -16.64 -10.28 4.54
CA VAL A 524 -16.84 -8.83 4.69
C VAL A 524 -15.69 -8.30 5.54
N VAL A 525 -14.90 -7.38 4.98
CA VAL A 525 -13.77 -6.74 5.63
C VAL A 525 -13.83 -5.26 5.28
N LEU A 526 -13.93 -4.39 6.27
CA LEU A 526 -13.90 -2.95 5.98
C LEU A 526 -12.55 -2.59 5.34
N GLY A 527 -12.59 -2.08 4.11
CA GLY A 527 -11.40 -1.60 3.39
C GLY A 527 -10.80 -0.38 4.06
N GLU A 528 -11.68 0.49 4.59
CA GLU A 528 -11.27 1.66 5.36
C GLU A 528 -12.27 1.98 6.48
N PHE A 529 -11.74 2.37 7.62
CA PHE A 529 -12.44 3.04 8.71
C PHE A 529 -11.44 3.78 9.58
N GLY A 530 -11.88 4.86 10.23
CA GLY A 530 -11.01 5.67 11.09
C GLY A 530 -11.61 7.01 11.43
N GLY A 531 -10.82 7.88 12.06
CA GLY A 531 -11.26 9.22 12.42
C GLY A 531 -10.42 9.87 13.51
N HIS A 532 -10.58 11.16 13.70
CA HIS A 532 -9.99 11.91 14.80
C HIS A 532 -10.80 11.72 16.09
N TYR A 533 -10.22 11.09 17.09
CA TYR A 533 -10.90 10.81 18.37
C TYR A 533 -11.42 12.05 19.09
N ASP A 534 -10.73 13.15 18.96
CA ASP A 534 -11.05 14.41 19.58
C ASP A 534 -11.73 15.42 18.61
N TRP A 535 -12.27 14.93 17.49
CA TRP A 535 -13.02 15.78 16.57
C TRP A 535 -14.15 16.54 17.31
N PRO A 536 -14.32 17.84 17.08
CA PRO A 536 -13.71 18.69 16.05
C PRO A 536 -12.54 19.55 16.57
N ARG A 537 -11.68 19.01 17.43
CA ARG A 537 -10.53 19.76 17.98
C ARG A 537 -9.23 19.50 17.22
N SER A 538 -9.17 18.44 16.43
CA SER A 538 -8.06 18.08 15.54
C SER A 538 -8.50 18.02 14.08
N GLY A 539 -7.55 17.76 13.18
CA GLY A 539 -7.76 17.79 11.74
C GLY A 539 -7.56 19.18 11.13
N ALA A 540 -8.00 19.36 9.91
CA ALA A 540 -7.87 20.61 9.15
C ALA A 540 -8.46 21.81 9.89
N ILE A 541 -7.78 22.97 9.81
CA ILE A 541 -8.24 24.23 10.46
C ILE A 541 -9.69 24.55 10.07
N ARG A 542 -10.04 24.36 8.81
CA ARG A 542 -11.39 24.62 8.32
C ARG A 542 -12.44 23.84 9.10
N ILE A 543 -12.21 22.57 9.33
CA ILE A 543 -13.11 21.69 10.09
C ILE A 543 -13.20 22.12 11.55
N GLN A 544 -12.06 22.42 12.18
CA GLN A 544 -12.01 22.93 13.55
C GLN A 544 -12.79 24.26 13.70
N ASP A 545 -12.68 25.17 12.73
CA ASP A 545 -13.39 26.44 12.74
C ASP A 545 -14.88 26.26 12.48
N MET A 546 -15.23 25.39 11.57
CA MET A 546 -16.60 25.10 11.16
C MET A 546 -17.41 24.47 12.31
N TRP A 547 -16.85 23.48 12.98
CA TRP A 547 -17.52 22.69 14.01
C TRP A 547 -17.08 23.05 15.44
N GLY A 548 -16.19 24.02 15.60
CA GLY A 548 -15.65 24.45 16.89
C GLY A 548 -16.67 24.92 17.92
N PHE A 549 -17.92 25.20 17.51
CA PHE A 549 -19.01 25.53 18.40
C PHE A 549 -19.55 24.35 19.21
N LEU A 550 -19.28 23.12 18.78
CA LEU A 550 -19.76 21.92 19.48
C LEU A 550 -19.17 21.84 20.88
N PRO A 551 -20.00 21.48 21.90
CA PRO A 551 -19.56 21.51 23.30
C PRO A 551 -18.60 20.40 23.69
N LYS A 552 -18.54 19.32 22.93
CA LYS A 552 -17.71 18.14 23.18
C LYS A 552 -16.76 17.87 22.01
N SER A 553 -15.90 16.89 22.19
CA SER A 553 -14.94 16.44 21.18
C SER A 553 -14.79 14.90 21.14
N ASP A 554 -15.79 14.17 21.66
CA ASP A 554 -15.77 12.71 21.72
C ASP A 554 -16.76 12.05 20.73
N TYR A 555 -17.25 12.80 19.76
CA TYR A 555 -18.30 12.31 18.84
C TYR A 555 -17.75 11.22 17.94
N ASP A 556 -16.61 11.46 17.33
CA ASP A 556 -16.00 10.48 16.43
C ASP A 556 -15.48 9.26 17.19
N GLN A 557 -14.89 9.44 18.36
CA GLN A 557 -14.53 8.33 19.25
C GLN A 557 -15.73 7.43 19.57
N LYS A 558 -16.90 8.02 19.85
CA LYS A 558 -18.14 7.27 20.11
C LYS A 558 -18.59 6.50 18.88
N TRP A 559 -18.49 7.14 17.72
CA TRP A 559 -18.82 6.49 16.45
C TRP A 559 -17.91 5.30 16.17
N GLN A 560 -16.58 5.47 16.27
CA GLN A 560 -15.61 4.40 16.07
C GLN A 560 -15.84 3.24 17.05
N ASN A 561 -16.13 3.53 18.31
CA ASN A 561 -16.46 2.48 19.28
C ASN A 561 -17.74 1.73 18.90
N ALA A 562 -18.78 2.42 18.43
CA ALA A 562 -20.03 1.78 18.00
C ALA A 562 -19.79 0.90 16.75
N LEU A 563 -18.94 1.34 15.81
CA LEU A 563 -18.56 0.55 14.65
C LEU A 563 -17.79 -0.71 15.05
N VAL A 564 -16.79 -0.56 15.91
CA VAL A 564 -15.99 -1.71 16.40
C VAL A 564 -16.83 -2.69 17.19
N ASP A 565 -17.80 -2.23 17.98
CA ASP A 565 -18.77 -3.13 18.65
C ASP A 565 -19.60 -3.91 17.63
N TYR A 566 -20.07 -3.25 16.57
CA TYR A 566 -20.80 -3.91 15.48
C TYR A 566 -19.91 -4.92 14.72
N MET A 567 -18.70 -4.53 14.36
CA MET A 567 -17.74 -5.41 13.68
C MET A 567 -17.42 -6.65 14.53
N SER A 568 -17.26 -6.46 15.85
CA SER A 568 -17.02 -7.56 16.80
C SER A 568 -18.21 -8.51 16.89
N ASP A 569 -19.43 -7.96 16.98
CA ASP A 569 -20.69 -8.75 17.05
C ASP A 569 -20.88 -9.60 15.77
N LYS A 570 -20.46 -9.10 14.60
CA LYS A 570 -20.61 -9.75 13.29
C LYS A 570 -19.35 -10.52 12.83
N ASN A 571 -18.29 -10.52 13.60
CA ASN A 571 -17.00 -11.09 13.19
C ASN A 571 -16.51 -10.50 11.85
N ILE A 572 -16.57 -9.18 11.73
CA ILE A 572 -16.08 -8.39 10.60
C ILE A 572 -14.70 -7.84 10.96
N GLU A 573 -13.75 -7.99 10.05
CA GLU A 573 -12.40 -7.45 10.16
C GLU A 573 -12.29 -6.12 9.39
N GLY A 574 -11.18 -5.39 9.53
CA GLY A 574 -11.04 -4.15 8.78
C GLY A 574 -9.63 -3.55 8.81
N CYS A 575 -9.39 -2.67 7.84
CA CYS A 575 -8.17 -1.89 7.67
C CYS A 575 -8.37 -0.48 8.23
N TYR A 576 -7.60 -0.11 9.24
CA TYR A 576 -7.67 1.24 9.80
C TYR A 576 -7.02 2.25 8.86
N TRP A 577 -7.71 3.33 8.56
CA TRP A 577 -7.16 4.47 7.85
C TRP A 577 -6.72 5.55 8.86
N SER A 578 -5.40 5.71 9.09
CA SER A 578 -4.27 5.07 8.46
C SER A 578 -3.17 4.75 9.49
N ILE A 579 -2.13 4.03 9.07
CA ILE A 579 -0.94 3.80 9.90
C ILE A 579 -0.23 5.14 10.11
N ASN A 580 0.15 5.80 9.01
CA ASN A 580 0.83 7.09 9.05
C ASN A 580 -0.13 8.23 9.45
N PRO A 581 0.37 9.24 10.18
CA PRO A 581 -0.47 10.28 10.81
C PRO A 581 -0.85 11.46 9.91
N GLU A 582 -0.41 11.48 8.66
CA GLU A 582 -0.54 12.62 7.76
C GLU A 582 -1.92 12.74 7.10
N SER A 583 -2.91 11.93 7.48
CA SER A 583 -4.29 12.10 7.02
C SER A 583 -4.97 13.25 7.75
N ASP A 584 -5.40 14.27 7.02
CA ASP A 584 -6.14 15.41 7.58
C ASP A 584 -7.52 15.02 8.10
N ASP A 585 -8.13 13.96 7.55
CA ASP A 585 -9.49 13.53 7.86
C ASP A 585 -9.56 12.60 9.06
N THR A 586 -8.49 11.82 9.30
CA THR A 586 -8.52 10.78 10.32
C THR A 586 -7.33 10.84 11.29
N GLY A 587 -6.25 11.54 10.93
CA GLY A 587 -4.96 11.29 11.56
C GLY A 587 -4.53 9.84 11.36
N GLY A 588 -3.63 9.32 12.21
CA GLY A 588 -3.09 7.98 12.06
C GLY A 588 -3.13 7.14 13.33
N LEU A 589 -2.60 5.90 13.21
CA LEU A 589 -2.23 5.05 14.33
C LEU A 589 -0.95 5.53 15.02
N TYR A 590 -0.12 6.29 14.29
CA TYR A 590 0.90 7.13 14.89
C TYR A 590 0.38 8.53 15.13
N THR A 591 1.08 9.26 15.98
CA THR A 591 0.91 10.70 16.17
C THR A 591 2.08 11.44 15.55
N HIS A 592 1.88 12.70 15.18
CA HIS A 592 2.94 13.55 14.65
C HIS A 592 2.98 14.90 15.39
N ALA A 593 4.09 15.61 15.22
CA ALA A 593 4.29 16.91 15.86
C ALA A 593 3.54 18.05 15.16
N TYR A 594 2.99 17.82 13.98
CA TYR A 594 2.25 18.83 13.24
C TYR A 594 0.97 19.21 13.95
N ASP A 595 0.74 20.50 14.04
CA ASP A 595 -0.51 21.13 14.47
C ASP A 595 -0.73 22.35 13.60
N PRO A 596 -1.81 22.41 12.81
CA PRO A 596 -2.01 23.49 11.85
C PRO A 596 -2.11 24.87 12.50
N ARG A 597 -2.34 24.95 13.82
CA ARG A 597 -2.44 26.21 14.57
C ARG A 597 -1.15 26.59 15.30
N THR A 598 -0.42 25.60 15.79
CA THR A 598 0.66 25.85 16.75
C THR A 598 2.03 25.34 16.29
N ASN A 599 2.09 24.39 15.39
CA ASN A 599 3.35 23.81 14.91
C ASN A 599 3.29 23.33 13.44
N THR A 600 3.26 24.27 12.52
CA THR A 600 3.22 24.00 11.07
C THR A 600 4.49 23.34 10.52
N SER A 601 5.58 23.33 11.28
CA SER A 601 6.84 22.66 10.91
C SER A 601 6.92 21.20 11.36
N GLY A 602 5.90 20.69 12.07
CA GLY A 602 5.89 19.33 12.62
C GLY A 602 5.44 18.24 11.64
N TRP A 603 5.09 18.57 10.41
CA TRP A 603 4.67 17.62 9.38
C TRP A 603 5.76 16.59 9.10
N GLY A 604 5.39 15.31 9.04
CA GLY A 604 6.34 14.20 8.85
C GLY A 604 7.21 13.86 10.06
N THR A 605 7.05 14.56 11.19
CA THR A 605 7.76 14.25 12.43
C THR A 605 6.87 13.41 13.35
N TRP A 606 7.04 12.10 13.34
CA TRP A 606 6.25 11.19 14.17
C TRP A 606 6.71 11.20 15.61
N THR A 607 5.75 11.24 16.54
CA THR A 607 6.03 11.44 17.97
C THR A 607 5.70 10.23 18.83
N GLY A 608 4.96 9.26 18.32
CA GLY A 608 4.59 8.05 19.03
C GLY A 608 3.33 7.40 18.48
N PHE A 609 2.70 6.54 19.27
CA PHE A 609 1.47 5.86 18.91
C PHE A 609 0.23 6.59 19.45
N ALA A 610 -0.85 6.61 18.66
CA ALA A 610 -2.17 7.00 19.12
C ALA A 610 -2.77 5.87 19.97
N THR A 611 -2.40 5.80 21.24
CA THR A 611 -2.65 4.66 22.14
C THR A 611 -4.12 4.25 22.18
N GLU A 612 -5.05 5.21 22.29
CA GLU A 612 -6.49 4.94 22.36
C GLU A 612 -7.02 4.23 21.10
N LYS A 613 -6.49 4.56 19.92
CA LYS A 613 -6.84 3.90 18.68
C LYS A 613 -6.29 2.48 18.63
N TRP A 614 -5.06 2.27 19.10
CA TRP A 614 -4.49 0.93 19.21
C TRP A 614 -5.25 0.06 20.19
N ASP A 615 -5.67 0.57 21.33
CA ASP A 615 -6.45 -0.15 22.33
C ASP A 615 -7.82 -0.56 21.75
N MET A 616 -8.45 0.30 20.97
CA MET A 616 -9.69 -0.01 20.25
C MET A 616 -9.48 -1.13 19.22
N LEU A 617 -8.44 -1.07 18.41
CA LEU A 617 -8.12 -2.12 17.44
C LEU A 617 -7.80 -3.45 18.11
N GLN A 618 -7.05 -3.43 19.21
CA GLN A 618 -6.76 -4.64 19.97
C GLN A 618 -8.06 -5.30 20.47
N ARG A 619 -9.02 -4.51 20.94
CA ARG A 619 -10.36 -5.02 21.35
C ARG A 619 -11.09 -5.71 20.20
N LEU A 620 -11.06 -5.12 19.00
CA LEU A 620 -11.64 -5.72 17.78
C LEU A 620 -10.95 -7.05 17.45
N TRP A 621 -9.63 -7.07 17.46
CA TRP A 621 -8.85 -8.25 17.08
C TRP A 621 -9.01 -9.39 18.09
N ASP A 622 -9.11 -9.07 19.38
CA ASP A 622 -9.34 -10.06 20.43
C ASP A 622 -10.74 -10.68 20.32
N ALA A 623 -11.76 -9.89 20.02
CA ALA A 623 -13.13 -10.38 19.79
C ALA A 623 -13.17 -11.35 18.59
N ASN A 624 -12.57 -10.98 17.47
CA ASN A 624 -12.54 -11.80 16.25
C ASN A 624 -11.66 -13.05 16.39
N ALA A 625 -10.63 -13.04 17.24
CA ALA A 625 -9.79 -14.20 17.52
C ALA A 625 -10.54 -15.29 18.31
N VAL A 626 -11.47 -14.92 19.18
CA VAL A 626 -12.27 -15.88 19.98
C VAL A 626 -13.22 -16.68 19.10
N THR A 627 -13.77 -16.06 18.06
CA THR A 627 -14.69 -16.72 17.11
C THR A 627 -13.97 -17.60 16.08
N ALA A 628 -12.65 -17.52 15.99
CA ALA A 628 -11.83 -18.31 15.06
C ALA A 628 -11.50 -19.73 15.58
N LYS A 629 -11.96 -20.10 16.77
CA LYS A 629 -11.80 -21.45 17.37
C LYS A 629 -13.03 -22.31 17.17
#